data_1964a37c0ebeaec84b7718625ca06e42
#
_entry.id   1964a37c0ebeaec84b7718625ca06e42
#
_cell.length_a   1.000
_cell.length_b   1.000
_cell.length_c   1.000
_cell.angle_alpha   90.00
_cell.angle_beta   90.00
_cell.angle_gamma   90.00
#
_symmetry.space_group_name_H-M   'P 1'
#
loop_
_entity.id
_entity.type
_entity.pdbx_description
1 polymer ?
#
loop_
_entity_poly.entity_id
_entity_poly.type
_entity_poly.pdbx_seq_one_letter_code
_entity_poly.pdbx_strand_id
1 'polypeptide(L)'
;MIKDIEINNFRCFEHTKIEGFERVNLIGGKNNSGKTALLEAIFLYSDGGDEEPVIIAASVNKSLEELSESYTKIVFNEQEEEVLKALKIIDPSIEKIESFFLGEPNLYLKRKETKRLPISLFGKAINRLIEMIFALLFNPQKIIFIDEIENGLHYTAYPDIWKTLFRLAIELDSQIFATTHSLEMIQAFADVGLEYYPEQGAYFELARSPRTDKIISIKRQLSTLEYALKHGNEVRGE
;
A
#
# COMPACT_ATOMS: atom_id res chain seq x y z
N MET A 1 -12.47 5.74 -9.83
CA MET A 1 -12.49 5.06 -8.51
C MET A 1 -13.58 4.00 -8.46
N ILE A 2 -13.25 2.79 -8.02
CA ILE A 2 -14.22 1.72 -7.71
C ILE A 2 -14.92 2.07 -6.39
N LYS A 3 -16.24 1.93 -6.32
CA LYS A 3 -17.04 2.18 -5.12
C LYS A 3 -17.55 0.91 -4.46
N ASP A 4 -17.80 -0.10 -5.26
CA ASP A 4 -18.29 -1.41 -4.81
C ASP A 4 -17.87 -2.51 -5.79
N ILE A 5 -17.96 -3.75 -5.35
CA ILE A 5 -17.73 -4.93 -6.16
C ILE A 5 -18.67 -6.07 -5.73
N GLU A 6 -19.16 -6.82 -6.68
CA GLU A 6 -19.87 -8.07 -6.44
C GLU A 6 -19.11 -9.23 -7.06
N ILE A 7 -18.73 -10.19 -6.21
CA ILE A 7 -17.89 -11.32 -6.58
C ILE A 7 -18.73 -12.59 -6.52
N ASN A 8 -18.80 -13.31 -7.64
CA ASN A 8 -19.54 -14.55 -7.77
C ASN A 8 -18.62 -15.68 -8.24
N ASN A 9 -18.55 -16.77 -7.48
CA ASN A 9 -17.80 -17.99 -7.81
C ASN A 9 -16.32 -17.73 -8.20
N PHE A 10 -15.63 -16.90 -7.42
CA PHE A 10 -14.22 -16.59 -7.65
C PHE A 10 -13.37 -17.02 -6.45
N ARG A 11 -12.45 -17.96 -6.67
CA ARG A 11 -11.53 -18.50 -5.64
C ARG A 11 -12.29 -18.96 -4.39
N CYS A 12 -12.11 -18.29 -3.25
CA CYS A 12 -12.77 -18.59 -1.99
C CYS A 12 -14.10 -17.86 -1.79
N PHE A 13 -14.50 -17.00 -2.74
CA PHE A 13 -15.77 -16.28 -2.69
C PHE A 13 -16.84 -17.01 -3.51
N GLU A 14 -17.92 -17.44 -2.88
CA GLU A 14 -19.08 -17.96 -3.59
C GLU A 14 -19.98 -16.84 -4.10
N HIS A 15 -20.40 -15.97 -3.17
CA HIS A 15 -21.15 -14.76 -3.46
C HIS A 15 -20.85 -13.74 -2.36
N THR A 16 -20.19 -12.66 -2.71
CA THR A 16 -19.81 -11.61 -1.76
C THR A 16 -19.93 -10.25 -2.40
N LYS A 17 -20.71 -9.37 -1.78
CA LYS A 17 -20.82 -7.96 -2.16
C LYS A 17 -20.08 -7.11 -1.16
N ILE A 18 -19.23 -6.21 -1.65
CA ILE A 18 -18.44 -5.27 -0.83
C ILE A 18 -18.72 -3.88 -1.35
N GLU A 19 -19.20 -3.01 -0.47
CA GLU A 19 -19.63 -1.66 -0.81
C GLU A 19 -18.89 -0.61 0.03
N GLY A 20 -18.77 0.58 -0.55
CA GLY A 20 -18.25 1.76 0.16
C GLY A 20 -16.72 1.81 0.18
N PHE A 21 -16.06 1.44 -0.90
CA PHE A 21 -14.65 1.72 -1.08
C PHE A 21 -14.40 3.22 -1.13
N GLU A 22 -13.31 3.62 -0.52
CA GLU A 22 -12.84 5.01 -0.47
C GLU A 22 -11.55 5.19 -1.28
N ARG A 23 -10.89 6.31 -1.13
CA ARG A 23 -9.62 6.60 -1.80
C ARG A 23 -8.52 5.61 -1.39
N VAL A 24 -8.40 5.32 -0.09
CA VAL A 24 -7.45 4.37 0.46
C VAL A 24 -8.19 3.29 1.23
N ASN A 25 -8.05 2.05 0.79
CA ASN A 25 -8.75 0.91 1.35
C ASN A 25 -7.76 -0.06 1.98
N LEU A 26 -7.94 -0.35 3.26
CA LEU A 26 -7.15 -1.36 3.96
C LEU A 26 -8.01 -2.59 4.22
N ILE A 27 -7.52 -3.75 3.80
CA ILE A 27 -8.17 -5.05 3.92
C ILE A 27 -7.40 -5.87 4.96
N GLY A 28 -8.00 -6.05 6.13
CA GLY A 28 -7.45 -6.88 7.20
C GLY A 28 -8.11 -8.25 7.27
N GLY A 29 -7.44 -9.17 7.94
CA GLY A 29 -7.95 -10.53 8.16
C GLY A 29 -6.83 -11.50 8.52
N LYS A 30 -7.20 -12.63 9.13
CA LYS A 30 -6.25 -13.72 9.42
C LYS A 30 -5.65 -14.30 8.13
N ASN A 31 -4.60 -15.10 8.28
CA ASN A 31 -4.06 -15.85 7.14
C ASN A 31 -5.16 -16.75 6.55
N ASN A 32 -5.19 -16.86 5.23
CA ASN A 32 -6.20 -17.60 4.46
C ASN A 32 -7.64 -17.02 4.57
N SER A 33 -7.83 -15.78 5.00
CA SER A 33 -9.14 -15.11 5.00
C SER A 33 -9.57 -14.60 3.61
N GLY A 34 -8.76 -14.78 2.57
CA GLY A 34 -9.10 -14.37 1.20
C GLY A 34 -8.62 -12.97 0.80
N LYS A 35 -7.72 -12.32 1.57
CA LYS A 35 -7.23 -10.97 1.26
C LYS A 35 -6.64 -10.85 -0.14
N THR A 36 -5.68 -11.71 -0.48
CA THR A 36 -5.06 -11.74 -1.82
C THR A 36 -6.09 -12.07 -2.91
N ALA A 37 -7.02 -13.01 -2.64
CA ALA A 37 -8.09 -13.32 -3.58
C ALA A 37 -9.04 -12.14 -3.82
N LEU A 38 -9.28 -11.30 -2.80
CA LEU A 38 -10.05 -10.06 -2.96
C LEU A 38 -9.28 -9.04 -3.80
N LEU A 39 -7.98 -8.84 -3.55
CA LEU A 39 -7.17 -7.96 -4.41
C LEU A 39 -7.18 -8.41 -5.86
N GLU A 40 -7.04 -9.72 -6.12
CA GLU A 40 -7.12 -10.28 -7.47
C GLU A 40 -8.50 -10.08 -8.13
N ALA A 41 -9.59 -10.23 -7.37
CA ALA A 41 -10.93 -9.99 -7.89
C ALA A 41 -11.14 -8.52 -8.28
N ILE A 42 -10.67 -7.59 -7.44
CA ILE A 42 -10.75 -6.15 -7.73
C ILE A 42 -9.85 -5.79 -8.92
N PHE A 43 -8.66 -6.40 -9.01
CA PHE A 43 -7.75 -6.23 -10.13
C PHE A 43 -8.41 -6.66 -11.45
N LEU A 44 -8.94 -7.88 -11.53
CA LEU A 44 -9.62 -8.39 -12.72
C LEU A 44 -10.86 -7.55 -13.10
N TYR A 45 -11.56 -7.01 -12.12
CA TYR A 45 -12.67 -6.09 -12.36
C TYR A 45 -12.18 -4.77 -12.96
N SER A 46 -11.04 -4.26 -12.51
CA SER A 46 -10.45 -3.01 -12.98
C SER A 46 -9.73 -3.14 -14.34
N ASP A 47 -9.22 -4.34 -14.67
CA ASP A 47 -8.50 -4.64 -15.93
C ASP A 47 -9.42 -4.62 -17.16
N GLY A 48 -10.74 -4.66 -16.96
CA GLY A 48 -11.73 -4.47 -18.03
C GLY A 48 -11.91 -3.02 -18.52
N GLY A 49 -11.17 -2.06 -17.96
CA GLY A 49 -11.12 -0.65 -18.35
C GLY A 49 -9.95 -0.34 -19.28
N ASP A 50 -9.91 0.91 -19.79
CA ASP A 50 -8.87 1.37 -20.73
C ASP A 50 -7.47 1.52 -20.08
N GLU A 51 -7.33 1.28 -18.77
CA GLU A 51 -6.08 1.50 -18.03
C GLU A 51 -5.70 0.31 -17.16
N GLU A 52 -4.50 -0.24 -17.37
CA GLU A 52 -3.96 -1.33 -16.55
C GLU A 52 -3.68 -0.86 -15.10
N PRO A 53 -4.21 -1.56 -14.08
CA PRO A 53 -3.89 -1.30 -12.69
C PRO A 53 -2.46 -1.71 -12.34
N VAL A 54 -1.91 -1.16 -11.24
CA VAL A 54 -0.54 -1.43 -10.80
C VAL A 54 -0.53 -2.32 -9.57
N ILE A 55 0.13 -3.47 -9.65
CA ILE A 55 0.29 -4.40 -8.52
C ILE A 55 1.66 -4.26 -7.88
N ILE A 56 1.68 -4.15 -6.55
CA ILE A 56 2.87 -4.30 -5.71
C ILE A 56 2.66 -5.55 -4.85
N ALA A 57 3.12 -6.68 -5.33
CA ALA A 57 2.99 -7.94 -4.59
C ALA A 57 3.96 -7.98 -3.39
N ALA A 58 3.60 -8.76 -2.37
CA ALA A 58 4.40 -8.91 -1.14
C ALA A 58 5.82 -9.45 -1.39
N SER A 59 5.99 -10.24 -2.46
CA SER A 59 7.22 -10.98 -2.76
C SER A 59 7.90 -10.63 -4.09
N VAL A 60 7.30 -9.79 -4.91
CA VAL A 60 7.86 -9.39 -6.21
C VAL A 60 8.57 -8.06 -6.05
N ASN A 61 9.88 -8.06 -6.14
CA ASN A 61 10.70 -6.85 -6.20
C ASN A 61 10.92 -6.48 -7.67
N LYS A 62 10.75 -5.20 -8.02
CA LYS A 62 11.19 -4.69 -9.32
C LYS A 62 12.70 -4.87 -9.47
N SER A 63 13.15 -5.12 -10.69
CA SER A 63 14.58 -5.14 -10.98
C SER A 63 15.21 -3.76 -10.75
N LEU A 64 16.52 -3.72 -10.49
CA LEU A 64 17.23 -2.45 -10.32
C LEU A 64 17.13 -1.57 -11.56
N GLU A 65 17.07 -2.19 -12.73
CA GLU A 65 16.88 -1.52 -14.02
C GLU A 65 15.51 -0.83 -14.08
N GLU A 66 14.42 -1.55 -13.79
CA GLU A 66 13.06 -0.99 -13.75
C GLU A 66 12.91 0.15 -12.72
N LEU A 67 13.56 0.01 -11.55
CA LEU A 67 13.57 1.08 -10.56
C LEU A 67 14.34 2.31 -11.04
N SER A 68 15.49 2.11 -11.71
CA SER A 68 16.32 3.19 -12.26
C SER A 68 15.61 3.94 -13.39
N GLU A 69 14.94 3.21 -14.28
CA GLU A 69 14.11 3.80 -15.34
C GLU A 69 12.93 4.60 -14.76
N SER A 70 12.23 4.01 -13.78
CA SER A 70 11.13 4.69 -13.10
C SER A 70 11.58 5.98 -12.44
N TYR A 71 12.73 5.95 -11.75
CA TYR A 71 13.30 7.15 -11.12
C TYR A 71 13.68 8.22 -12.15
N THR A 72 14.26 7.82 -13.28
CA THR A 72 14.61 8.77 -14.35
C THR A 72 13.38 9.57 -14.84
N LYS A 73 12.23 8.89 -14.95
CA LYS A 73 10.97 9.57 -15.33
C LYS A 73 10.43 10.47 -14.21
N ILE A 74 10.59 10.06 -12.93
CA ILE A 74 10.23 10.89 -11.78
C ILE A 74 11.05 12.19 -11.77
N VAL A 75 12.36 12.10 -12.01
CA VAL A 75 13.25 13.27 -12.12
C VAL A 75 12.84 14.15 -13.32
N PHE A 76 12.51 13.56 -14.46
CA PHE A 76 12.05 14.31 -15.62
C PHE A 76 10.74 15.09 -15.35
N ASN A 77 9.89 14.58 -14.46
CA ASN A 77 8.65 15.21 -14.04
C ASN A 77 8.83 16.13 -12.80
N GLU A 78 10.06 16.39 -12.35
CA GLU A 78 10.40 17.25 -11.20
C GLU A 78 9.76 16.78 -9.87
N GLN A 79 9.61 15.45 -9.68
CA GLN A 79 8.96 14.83 -8.51
C GLN A 79 9.95 14.12 -7.56
N GLU A 80 11.27 14.29 -7.75
CA GLU A 80 12.31 13.63 -6.95
C GLU A 80 12.28 14.04 -5.47
N GLU A 81 11.81 15.25 -5.15
CA GLU A 81 11.65 15.70 -3.77
C GLU A 81 10.64 14.84 -2.99
N GLU A 82 9.57 14.37 -3.64
CA GLU A 82 8.57 13.52 -3.00
C GLU A 82 9.17 12.16 -2.62
N VAL A 83 9.99 11.61 -3.49
CA VAL A 83 10.74 10.37 -3.19
C VAL A 83 11.70 10.59 -2.02
N LEU A 84 12.42 11.70 -2.01
CA LEU A 84 13.36 12.01 -0.93
C LEU A 84 12.65 12.24 0.41
N LYS A 85 11.51 12.91 0.42
CA LYS A 85 10.67 13.08 1.63
C LYS A 85 10.22 11.73 2.18
N ALA A 86 9.76 10.84 1.31
CA ALA A 86 9.32 9.50 1.72
C ALA A 86 10.49 8.66 2.29
N LEU A 87 11.66 8.68 1.65
CA LEU A 87 12.84 7.96 2.13
C LEU A 87 13.30 8.41 3.51
N LYS A 88 13.17 9.71 3.81
CA LYS A 88 13.52 10.27 5.13
C LYS A 88 12.63 9.81 6.27
N ILE A 89 11.47 9.21 5.98
CA ILE A 89 10.62 8.54 6.98
C ILE A 89 11.36 7.35 7.60
N ILE A 90 12.05 6.57 6.75
CA ILE A 90 12.79 5.38 7.19
C ILE A 90 14.17 5.75 7.68
N ASP A 91 14.85 6.67 6.98
CA ASP A 91 16.22 7.09 7.29
C ASP A 91 16.40 8.59 7.06
N PRO A 92 16.24 9.40 8.13
CA PRO A 92 16.38 10.87 8.04
C PRO A 92 17.78 11.36 7.61
N SER A 93 18.79 10.48 7.60
CA SER A 93 20.14 10.82 7.16
C SER A 93 20.30 10.82 5.63
N ILE A 94 19.31 10.32 4.87
CA ILE A 94 19.35 10.31 3.41
C ILE A 94 19.24 11.76 2.90
N GLU A 95 20.22 12.17 2.11
CA GLU A 95 20.28 13.50 1.50
C GLU A 95 19.89 13.49 0.02
N LYS A 96 20.21 12.40 -0.69
CA LYS A 96 20.01 12.31 -2.13
C LYS A 96 19.70 10.87 -2.57
N ILE A 97 18.89 10.79 -3.62
CA ILE A 97 18.73 9.61 -4.46
C ILE A 97 19.22 9.99 -5.87
N GLU A 98 19.94 9.12 -6.51
CA GLU A 98 20.53 9.38 -7.84
C GLU A 98 20.57 8.07 -8.63
N SER A 99 20.35 8.17 -9.95
CA SER A 99 20.49 7.04 -10.87
C SER A 99 21.83 7.15 -11.60
N PHE A 100 22.59 6.07 -11.61
CA PHE A 100 23.85 5.98 -12.37
C PHE A 100 23.89 4.69 -13.19
N PHE A 101 24.58 4.79 -14.33
CA PHE A 101 24.93 3.67 -15.17
C PHE A 101 26.42 3.35 -15.01
N LEU A 102 26.73 2.31 -14.23
CA LEU A 102 28.10 1.83 -14.00
C LEU A 102 28.22 0.37 -14.45
N GLY A 103 28.01 0.13 -15.75
CA GLY A 103 27.89 -1.20 -16.35
C GLY A 103 26.45 -1.72 -16.42
N GLU A 104 25.66 -1.41 -15.40
CA GLU A 104 24.21 -1.63 -15.34
C GLU A 104 23.53 -0.44 -14.67
N PRO A 105 22.24 -0.15 -14.98
CA PRO A 105 21.49 0.89 -14.32
C PRO A 105 21.26 0.55 -12.86
N ASN A 106 21.48 1.52 -11.95
CA ASN A 106 21.24 1.30 -10.53
C ASN A 106 20.91 2.62 -9.82
N LEU A 107 20.13 2.53 -8.73
CA LEU A 107 19.87 3.63 -7.83
C LEU A 107 20.88 3.66 -6.69
N TYR A 108 21.33 4.85 -6.37
CA TYR A 108 22.28 5.11 -5.29
C TYR A 108 21.66 6.10 -4.31
N LEU A 109 21.82 5.81 -3.03
CA LEU A 109 21.45 6.72 -1.96
C LEU A 109 22.71 7.29 -1.33
N LYS A 110 22.68 8.59 -1.04
CA LYS A 110 23.71 9.28 -0.28
C LYS A 110 23.15 9.68 1.08
N ARG A 111 23.76 9.19 2.14
CA ARG A 111 23.56 9.68 3.51
C ARG A 111 24.49 10.84 3.80
N LYS A 112 24.15 11.61 4.83
CA LYS A 112 25.00 12.68 5.36
C LYS A 112 26.41 12.15 5.67
N GLU A 113 27.42 12.87 5.21
CA GLU A 113 28.85 12.58 5.45
C GLU A 113 29.34 11.19 4.97
N THR A 114 28.58 10.49 4.11
CA THR A 114 28.96 9.18 3.57
C THR A 114 29.13 9.20 2.06
N LYS A 115 29.74 8.12 1.52
CA LYS A 115 29.77 7.87 0.08
C LYS A 115 28.39 7.42 -0.40
N ARG A 116 28.15 7.51 -1.70
CA ARG A 116 27.00 6.91 -2.36
C ARG A 116 27.07 5.40 -2.26
N LEU A 117 25.97 4.77 -1.92
CA LEU A 117 25.85 3.32 -1.84
C LEU A 117 24.67 2.86 -2.71
N PRO A 118 24.78 1.71 -3.38
CA PRO A 118 23.67 1.13 -4.11
C PRO A 118 22.47 0.89 -3.18
N ILE A 119 21.25 1.06 -3.71
CA ILE A 119 20.01 0.90 -2.94
C ILE A 119 19.88 -0.50 -2.32
N SER A 120 20.43 -1.52 -2.98
CA SER A 120 20.44 -2.91 -2.48
C SER A 120 21.10 -3.08 -1.11
N LEU A 121 21.97 -2.14 -0.70
CA LEU A 121 22.62 -2.15 0.61
C LEU A 121 21.81 -1.49 1.73
N PHE A 122 20.64 -0.90 1.43
CA PHE A 122 19.81 -0.18 2.41
C PHE A 122 18.72 -1.05 3.06
N GLY A 123 18.61 -2.28 2.68
CA GLY A 123 17.65 -3.23 3.25
C GLY A 123 16.23 -3.12 2.65
N LYS A 124 15.37 -4.05 3.09
CA LYS A 124 14.03 -4.25 2.51
C LYS A 124 13.10 -3.07 2.70
N ALA A 125 13.15 -2.38 3.85
CA ALA A 125 12.26 -1.27 4.16
C ALA A 125 12.36 -0.13 3.15
N ILE A 126 13.56 0.28 2.81
CA ILE A 126 13.82 1.34 1.82
C ILE A 126 13.32 0.93 0.44
N ASN A 127 13.65 -0.30 0.01
CA ASN A 127 13.20 -0.82 -1.28
C ASN A 127 11.68 -0.85 -1.37
N ARG A 128 11.01 -1.36 -0.34
CA ARG A 128 9.54 -1.45 -0.28
C ARG A 128 8.87 -0.08 -0.34
N LEU A 129 9.38 0.88 0.41
CA LEU A 129 8.85 2.25 0.39
C LEU A 129 9.03 2.89 -0.99
N ILE A 130 10.20 2.73 -1.62
CA ILE A 130 10.45 3.22 -2.99
C ILE A 130 9.46 2.62 -3.97
N GLU A 131 9.22 1.32 -3.93
CA GLU A 131 8.25 0.67 -4.83
C GLU A 131 6.86 1.28 -4.70
N MET A 132 6.38 1.51 -3.48
CA MET A 132 5.06 2.11 -3.24
C MET A 132 4.98 3.55 -3.75
N ILE A 133 5.99 4.36 -3.46
CA ILE A 133 6.03 5.77 -3.89
C ILE A 133 6.17 5.88 -5.40
N PHE A 134 7.05 5.07 -6.01
CA PHE A 134 7.21 5.04 -7.47
C PHE A 134 5.93 4.58 -8.16
N ALA A 135 5.22 3.58 -7.61
CA ALA A 135 3.97 3.13 -8.17
C ALA A 135 2.93 4.27 -8.23
N LEU A 136 2.84 5.08 -7.17
CA LEU A 136 1.94 6.23 -7.13
C LEU A 136 2.39 7.36 -8.08
N LEU A 137 3.63 7.82 -7.96
CA LEU A 137 4.14 8.93 -8.77
C LEU A 137 4.16 8.62 -10.27
N PHE A 138 4.41 7.35 -10.61
CA PHE A 138 4.53 6.91 -12.01
C PHE A 138 3.19 6.61 -12.67
N ASN A 139 2.15 6.36 -11.88
CA ASN A 139 0.85 5.96 -12.36
C ASN A 139 -0.26 6.82 -11.73
N PRO A 140 -0.28 8.15 -12.01
CA PRO A 140 -1.37 8.98 -11.51
C PRO A 140 -2.72 8.51 -12.08
N GLN A 141 -3.79 8.72 -11.31
CA GLN A 141 -5.17 8.34 -11.65
C GLN A 141 -5.43 6.83 -11.76
N LYS A 142 -4.45 5.98 -11.39
CA LYS A 142 -4.60 4.51 -11.44
C LYS A 142 -4.99 3.92 -10.10
N ILE A 143 -5.36 2.65 -10.16
CA ILE A 143 -5.60 1.82 -8.99
C ILE A 143 -4.31 1.10 -8.62
N ILE A 144 -3.86 1.26 -7.37
CA ILE A 144 -2.63 0.68 -6.85
C ILE A 144 -3.00 -0.42 -5.85
N PHE A 145 -2.50 -1.63 -6.08
CA PHE A 145 -2.69 -2.78 -5.21
C PHE A 145 -1.41 -3.07 -4.44
N ILE A 146 -1.49 -3.15 -3.11
CA ILE A 146 -0.34 -3.40 -2.22
C ILE A 146 -0.65 -4.62 -1.35
N ASP A 147 -0.05 -5.76 -1.65
CA ASP A 147 -0.23 -6.95 -0.80
C ASP A 147 0.78 -6.95 0.35
N GLU A 148 0.31 -7.26 1.57
CA GLU A 148 1.09 -7.25 2.82
C GLU A 148 1.92 -5.96 2.98
N ILE A 149 1.22 -4.82 3.11
CA ILE A 149 1.83 -3.49 3.15
C ILE A 149 2.91 -3.34 4.23
N GLU A 150 2.79 -4.04 5.35
CA GLU A 150 3.75 -4.06 6.46
C GLU A 150 5.07 -4.77 6.13
N ASN A 151 5.14 -5.54 5.06
CA ASN A 151 6.26 -6.42 4.79
C ASN A 151 7.58 -5.64 4.64
N GLY A 152 8.55 -5.99 5.51
CA GLY A 152 9.87 -5.36 5.56
C GLY A 152 9.93 -3.99 6.24
N LEU A 153 8.81 -3.44 6.70
CA LEU A 153 8.72 -2.15 7.36
C LEU A 153 8.70 -2.31 8.88
N HIS A 154 9.25 -1.33 9.61
CA HIS A 154 9.18 -1.29 11.07
C HIS A 154 7.94 -0.49 11.52
N TYR A 155 7.24 -0.97 12.55
CA TYR A 155 5.97 -0.39 12.99
C TYR A 155 6.04 1.12 13.34
N THR A 156 7.19 1.62 13.77
CA THR A 156 7.35 3.06 14.07
C THR A 156 7.21 3.97 12.86
N ALA A 157 7.38 3.44 11.64
CA ALA A 157 7.24 4.20 10.40
C ALA A 157 5.80 4.18 9.84
N TYR A 158 4.91 3.30 10.33
CA TYR A 158 3.57 3.11 9.76
C TYR A 158 2.73 4.39 9.70
N PRO A 159 2.67 5.24 10.74
CA PRO A 159 1.88 6.47 10.67
C PRO A 159 2.33 7.41 9.55
N ASP A 160 3.65 7.62 9.40
CA ASP A 160 4.18 8.52 8.39
C ASP A 160 4.07 7.94 6.98
N ILE A 161 4.17 6.62 6.83
CA ILE A 161 3.89 5.92 5.58
C ILE A 161 2.43 6.13 5.18
N TRP A 162 1.46 5.93 6.09
CA TRP A 162 0.05 6.17 5.80
C TRP A 162 -0.23 7.62 5.45
N LYS A 163 0.33 8.59 6.19
CA LYS A 163 0.21 10.03 5.84
C LYS A 163 0.68 10.29 4.41
N THR A 164 1.80 9.70 4.03
CA THR A 164 2.35 9.86 2.68
C THR A 164 1.46 9.21 1.62
N LEU A 165 0.99 7.97 1.84
CA LEU A 165 0.13 7.26 0.90
C LEU A 165 -1.22 7.95 0.72
N PHE A 166 -1.88 8.40 1.80
CA PHE A 166 -3.12 9.16 1.72
C PHE A 166 -2.94 10.45 0.92
N ARG A 167 -1.92 11.24 1.27
CA ARG A 167 -1.63 12.50 0.59
C ARG A 167 -1.40 12.27 -0.90
N LEU A 168 -0.50 11.38 -1.28
CA LEU A 168 -0.20 11.10 -2.67
C LEU A 168 -1.40 10.52 -3.44
N ALA A 169 -2.18 9.64 -2.81
CA ALA A 169 -3.38 9.11 -3.45
C ALA A 169 -4.40 10.21 -3.78
N ILE A 170 -4.53 11.22 -2.90
CA ILE A 170 -5.42 12.37 -3.12
C ILE A 170 -4.84 13.29 -4.20
N GLU A 171 -3.58 13.70 -4.08
CA GLU A 171 -2.91 14.62 -5.01
C GLU A 171 -2.84 14.08 -6.44
N LEU A 172 -2.64 12.77 -6.59
CA LEU A 172 -2.50 12.09 -7.88
C LEU A 172 -3.82 11.50 -8.41
N ASP A 173 -4.94 11.73 -7.72
CA ASP A 173 -6.26 11.14 -8.02
C ASP A 173 -6.24 9.61 -8.18
N SER A 174 -5.37 8.92 -7.43
CA SER A 174 -5.20 7.47 -7.43
C SER A 174 -6.06 6.80 -6.36
N GLN A 175 -6.36 5.51 -6.49
CA GLN A 175 -7.04 4.70 -5.48
C GLN A 175 -6.12 3.58 -5.00
N ILE A 176 -6.04 3.36 -3.68
CA ILE A 176 -5.19 2.32 -3.10
C ILE A 176 -6.05 1.23 -2.48
N PHE A 177 -5.70 -0.03 -2.77
CA PHE A 177 -6.15 -1.22 -2.07
C PHE A 177 -4.96 -1.93 -1.46
N ALA A 178 -4.87 -1.96 -0.14
CA ALA A 178 -3.77 -2.60 0.58
C ALA A 178 -4.29 -3.74 1.45
N THR A 179 -3.52 -4.82 1.59
CA THR A 179 -3.80 -5.88 2.57
C THR A 179 -2.83 -5.82 3.74
N THR A 180 -3.27 -6.31 4.88
CA THR A 180 -2.43 -6.44 6.08
C THR A 180 -2.91 -7.57 6.99
N HIS A 181 -1.99 -8.10 7.79
CA HIS A 181 -2.29 -8.95 8.96
C HIS A 181 -1.76 -8.34 10.28
N SER A 182 -1.12 -7.14 10.23
CA SER A 182 -0.56 -6.46 11.39
C SER A 182 -1.59 -5.55 12.06
N LEU A 183 -1.78 -5.74 13.38
CA LEU A 183 -2.63 -4.87 14.19
C LEU A 183 -2.07 -3.45 14.26
N GLU A 184 -0.76 -3.30 14.34
CA GLU A 184 -0.08 -2.01 14.38
C GLU A 184 -0.28 -1.23 13.08
N MET A 185 -0.30 -1.93 11.93
CA MET A 185 -0.59 -1.31 10.63
C MET A 185 -2.05 -0.85 10.55
N ILE A 186 -2.99 -1.67 11.06
CA ILE A 186 -4.42 -1.31 11.14
C ILE A 186 -4.62 -0.11 12.08
N GLN A 187 -3.95 -0.11 13.25
CA GLN A 187 -4.04 1.01 14.21
C GLN A 187 -3.53 2.31 13.58
N ALA A 188 -2.34 2.27 12.97
CA ALA A 188 -1.77 3.45 12.31
C ALA A 188 -2.66 3.98 11.17
N PHE A 189 -3.31 3.09 10.41
CA PHE A 189 -4.26 3.45 9.38
C PHE A 189 -5.48 4.18 9.96
N ALA A 190 -6.07 3.64 11.04
CA ALA A 190 -7.23 4.23 11.69
C ALA A 190 -6.90 5.60 12.27
N ASP A 191 -5.79 5.72 13.01
CA ASP A 191 -5.36 6.97 13.64
C ASP A 191 -5.11 8.07 12.60
N VAL A 192 -4.35 7.76 11.55
CA VAL A 192 -4.03 8.71 10.47
C VAL A 192 -5.27 9.10 9.67
N GLY A 193 -6.12 8.12 9.34
CA GLY A 193 -7.36 8.36 8.61
C GLY A 193 -8.32 9.27 9.37
N LEU A 194 -8.48 9.06 10.67
CA LEU A 194 -9.35 9.88 11.51
C LEU A 194 -8.82 11.29 11.71
N GLU A 195 -7.52 11.44 11.96
CA GLU A 195 -6.93 12.72 12.33
C GLU A 195 -6.71 13.65 11.12
N TYR A 196 -6.25 13.09 9.97
CA TYR A 196 -5.78 13.91 8.85
C TYR A 196 -6.62 13.77 7.58
N TYR A 197 -7.31 12.61 7.38
CA TYR A 197 -7.96 12.27 6.12
C TYR A 197 -9.37 11.71 6.33
N PRO A 198 -10.26 12.43 7.02
CA PRO A 198 -11.62 11.96 7.25
C PRO A 198 -12.31 11.64 5.92
N GLU A 199 -13.04 10.51 5.89
CA GLU A 199 -13.79 10.03 4.72
C GLU A 199 -12.95 9.63 3.49
N GLN A 200 -11.61 9.62 3.60
CA GLN A 200 -10.74 9.16 2.52
C GLN A 200 -10.26 7.70 2.70
N GLY A 201 -10.48 7.13 3.87
CA GLY A 201 -10.06 5.77 4.22
C GLY A 201 -11.22 4.85 4.57
N ALA A 202 -11.16 3.59 4.11
CA ALA A 202 -12.07 2.53 4.52
C ALA A 202 -11.30 1.28 4.97
N TYR A 203 -11.77 0.65 6.05
CA TYR A 203 -11.23 -0.61 6.52
C TYR A 203 -12.24 -1.74 6.31
N PHE A 204 -11.79 -2.82 5.71
CA PHE A 204 -12.57 -4.03 5.46
C PHE A 204 -11.94 -5.21 6.19
N GLU A 205 -12.69 -5.80 7.11
CA GLU A 205 -12.29 -7.02 7.77
C GLU A 205 -12.83 -8.23 7.01
N LEU A 206 -11.94 -9.11 6.57
CA LEU A 206 -12.33 -10.40 6.02
C LEU A 206 -12.33 -11.47 7.10
N ALA A 207 -13.47 -12.08 7.29
CA ALA A 207 -13.68 -13.13 8.26
C ALA A 207 -14.38 -14.35 7.63
N ARG A 208 -14.16 -15.53 8.19
CA ARG A 208 -14.90 -16.73 7.83
C ARG A 208 -16.11 -16.86 8.75
N SER A 209 -17.30 -16.84 8.18
CA SER A 209 -18.54 -17.01 8.94
C SER A 209 -18.58 -18.37 9.64
N PRO A 210 -18.70 -18.44 10.97
CA PRO A 210 -18.76 -19.72 11.68
C PRO A 210 -20.03 -20.51 11.39
N ARG A 211 -21.07 -19.86 10.83
CA ARG A 211 -22.35 -20.51 10.48
C ARG A 211 -22.35 -21.13 9.11
N THR A 212 -21.72 -20.50 8.13
CA THR A 212 -21.80 -20.87 6.72
C THR A 212 -20.48 -21.30 6.12
N ASP A 213 -19.38 -21.17 6.88
CA ASP A 213 -18.00 -21.38 6.44
C ASP A 213 -17.58 -20.50 5.24
N LYS A 214 -18.42 -19.52 4.86
CA LYS A 214 -18.16 -18.59 3.75
C LYS A 214 -17.36 -17.38 4.22
N ILE A 215 -16.57 -16.83 3.31
CA ILE A 215 -15.86 -15.57 3.57
C ILE A 215 -16.86 -14.42 3.45
N ILE A 216 -16.87 -13.56 4.48
CA ILE A 216 -17.65 -12.34 4.55
C ILE A 216 -16.72 -11.15 4.68
N SER A 217 -17.12 -10.03 4.13
CA SER A 217 -16.44 -8.74 4.31
C SER A 217 -17.28 -7.86 5.23
N ILE A 218 -16.63 -7.29 6.24
CA ILE A 218 -17.25 -6.38 7.21
C ILE A 218 -16.56 -5.02 7.07
N LYS A 219 -17.27 -4.02 6.53
CA LYS A 219 -16.77 -2.63 6.55
C LYS A 219 -16.88 -2.09 7.97
N ARG A 220 -15.76 -1.61 8.52
CA ARG A 220 -15.74 -0.93 9.82
C ARG A 220 -15.48 0.56 9.64
N GLN A 221 -16.25 1.39 10.31
CA GLN A 221 -15.94 2.82 10.42
C GLN A 221 -14.64 3.00 11.19
N LEU A 222 -13.77 3.92 10.77
CA LEU A 222 -12.46 4.12 11.41
C LEU A 222 -12.56 4.46 12.90
N SER A 223 -13.56 5.22 13.32
CA SER A 223 -13.81 5.51 14.74
C SER A 223 -14.18 4.27 15.56
N THR A 224 -14.98 3.37 14.99
CA THR A 224 -15.32 2.09 15.62
C THR A 224 -14.10 1.17 15.66
N LEU A 225 -13.29 1.18 14.60
CA LEU A 225 -12.05 0.41 14.51
C LEU A 225 -11.04 0.86 15.56
N GLU A 226 -10.79 2.15 15.68
CA GLU A 226 -9.90 2.73 16.68
C GLU A 226 -10.36 2.37 18.11
N TYR A 227 -11.66 2.51 18.38
CA TYR A 227 -12.23 2.11 19.68
C TYR A 227 -12.01 0.63 19.97
N ALA A 228 -12.28 -0.26 19.01
CA ALA A 228 -12.09 -1.70 19.16
C ALA A 228 -10.63 -2.05 19.47
N LEU A 229 -9.69 -1.47 18.74
CA LEU A 229 -8.25 -1.68 18.94
C LEU A 229 -7.78 -1.21 20.33
N LYS A 230 -8.22 -0.03 20.78
CA LYS A 230 -7.89 0.50 22.12
C LYS A 230 -8.41 -0.35 23.26
N HIS A 231 -9.50 -1.11 23.04
CA HIS A 231 -10.10 -2.00 24.04
C HIS A 231 -9.72 -3.47 23.88
N GLY A 232 -8.74 -3.77 22.99
CA GLY A 232 -8.24 -5.12 22.79
C GLY A 232 -9.24 -6.06 22.09
N ASN A 233 -10.23 -5.52 21.40
CA ASN A 233 -11.19 -6.30 20.63
C ASN A 233 -10.55 -6.82 19.32
N GLU A 234 -10.93 -8.02 18.90
CA GLU A 234 -10.49 -8.60 17.64
C GLU A 234 -11.05 -7.81 16.44
N VAL A 235 -10.18 -7.49 15.49
CA VAL A 235 -10.51 -6.72 14.26
C VAL A 235 -9.94 -7.38 13.00
N ARG A 236 -9.43 -8.61 13.12
CA ARG A 236 -8.83 -9.37 12.01
C ARG A 236 -9.64 -10.59 11.60
N GLY A 237 -10.88 -10.70 12.03
CA GLY A 237 -11.80 -11.80 11.72
C GLY A 237 -11.56 -13.04 12.59
N GLU A 238 -12.38 -13.23 13.61
CA GLU A 238 -12.52 -14.49 14.37
C GLU A 238 -13.55 -15.40 13.74
#